data_94450c3046cf7de19bdfcaf986ebd787
#
_entry.id   94450c3046cf7de19bdfcaf986ebd787
#
_cell.length_a   1.000
_cell.length_b   1.000
_cell.length_c   1.000
_cell.angle_alpha   90.00
_cell.angle_beta   90.00
_cell.angle_gamma   90.00
#
_symmetry.space_group_name_H-M   'P 1'
#
loop_
_entity.id
_entity.type
_entity.pdbx_description
1 polymer ?
#
loop_
_entity_poly.entity_id
_entity_poly.type
_entity_poly.pdbx_seq_one_letter_code
_entity_poly.pdbx_strand_id
1 'polypeptide(L)' 'MRYRIRLETMAEVNKFVGIAAKAKGKLTLTDGENFTVNGKSLLGAMYTFEWERIYCESENEIYHLIKDFIVGDSIPAED' A
#
# COMPACT_ATOMS: atom_id res chain seq x y z
N MET A 1 5.07 2.85 9.93
CA MET A 1 5.88 2.94 8.71
C MET A 1 5.01 3.36 7.55
N ARG A 2 5.52 4.21 6.72
CA ARG A 2 4.79 4.69 5.54
C ARG A 2 5.66 4.52 4.30
N TYR A 3 5.08 3.93 3.26
CA TYR A 3 5.78 3.70 2.00
C TYR A 3 4.95 4.25 0.85
N ARG A 4 5.61 4.88 -0.11
CA ARG A 4 4.90 5.29 -1.31
C ARG A 4 4.96 4.15 -2.32
N ILE A 5 3.79 3.74 -2.83
CA ILE A 5 3.71 2.60 -3.72
C ILE A 5 2.93 2.95 -4.97
N ARG A 6 2.97 2.04 -5.93
CA ARG A 6 2.24 2.19 -7.18
C ARG A 6 1.44 0.92 -7.45
N LEU A 7 0.16 1.09 -7.75
CA LEU A 7 -0.72 0.01 -8.14
C LEU A 7 -1.48 0.50 -9.36
N GLU A 8 -1.19 -0.06 -10.53
CA GLU A 8 -1.75 0.45 -11.77
C GLU A 8 -2.68 -0.52 -12.46
N THR A 9 -2.61 -1.80 -12.16
CA THR A 9 -3.44 -2.79 -12.80
C THR A 9 -4.13 -3.66 -11.77
N MET A 10 -5.20 -4.32 -12.19
CA MET A 10 -5.88 -5.26 -11.29
C MET A 10 -4.96 -6.39 -10.87
N ALA A 11 -4.09 -6.83 -11.78
CA ALA A 11 -3.15 -7.89 -11.44
C ALA A 11 -2.24 -7.44 -10.30
N GLU A 12 -1.80 -6.19 -10.35
CA GLU A 12 -0.95 -5.66 -9.28
C GLU A 12 -1.70 -5.52 -7.98
N VAL A 13 -2.94 -5.08 -8.05
CA VAL A 13 -3.76 -4.95 -6.86
C VAL A 13 -3.98 -6.32 -6.21
N ASN A 14 -4.32 -7.32 -7.02
CA ASN A 14 -4.50 -8.67 -6.49
C ASN A 14 -3.24 -9.19 -5.83
N LYS A 15 -2.10 -8.98 -6.49
CA LYS A 15 -0.84 -9.44 -5.96
C LYS A 15 -0.51 -8.73 -4.66
N PHE A 16 -0.73 -7.41 -4.63
CA PHE A 16 -0.44 -6.63 -3.44
C PHE A 16 -1.28 -7.10 -2.26
N VAL A 17 -2.58 -7.29 -2.48
CA VAL A 17 -3.47 -7.69 -1.41
C VAL A 17 -3.08 -9.06 -0.87
N GLY A 18 -2.69 -9.97 -1.75
CA GLY A 18 -2.25 -11.30 -1.31
C GLY A 18 -1.00 -11.23 -0.44
N ILE A 19 -0.08 -10.34 -0.80
CA ILE A 19 1.13 -10.15 -0.01
C ILE A 19 0.80 -9.45 1.30
N ALA A 20 -0.04 -8.43 1.24
CA ALA A 20 -0.41 -7.66 2.42
C ALA A 20 -1.09 -8.53 3.46
N ALA A 21 -1.81 -9.54 3.02
CA ALA A 21 -2.51 -10.43 3.94
C ALA A 21 -1.53 -11.18 4.85
N LYS A 22 -0.27 -11.28 4.43
CA LYS A 22 0.75 -11.96 5.24
C LYS A 22 1.36 -11.03 6.28
N ALA A 23 1.15 -9.74 6.16
CA ALA A 23 1.73 -8.80 7.12
C ALA A 23 0.97 -8.88 8.42
N LYS A 24 1.70 -8.79 9.51
CA LYS A 24 1.07 -8.77 10.82
C LYS A 24 0.65 -7.34 11.13
N GLY A 25 -0.43 -7.23 11.90
CA GLY A 25 -0.90 -5.94 12.33
C GLY A 25 -1.68 -5.23 11.25
N LYS A 26 -2.00 -3.99 11.52
CA LYS A 26 -2.82 -3.20 10.63
C LYS A 26 -2.01 -2.71 9.43
N LEU A 27 -2.63 -2.74 8.27
CA LEU A 27 -2.02 -2.21 7.06
C LEU A 27 -3.09 -1.46 6.30
N THR A 28 -2.84 -0.18 6.02
CA THR A 28 -3.81 0.64 5.33
C THR A 28 -3.17 1.31 4.13
N LEU A 29 -4.03 1.72 3.19
CA LEU A 29 -3.62 2.51 2.05
C LEU A 29 -4.30 3.86 2.15
N THR A 30 -3.56 4.93 1.88
CA THR A 30 -4.11 6.28 1.97
C THR A 30 -3.59 7.12 0.82
N ASP A 31 -4.39 8.12 0.44
CA ASP A 31 -3.93 9.08 -0.55
C ASP A 31 -3.13 10.21 0.11
N GLY A 32 -2.99 10.14 1.41
CA GLY A 32 -2.23 11.15 2.14
C GLY A 32 -3.04 12.35 2.54
N GLU A 33 -4.31 12.40 2.18
CA GLU A 33 -5.13 13.57 2.47
C GLU A 33 -6.46 13.21 3.10
N ASN A 34 -7.34 12.59 2.32
CA ASN A 34 -8.71 12.42 2.76
C ASN A 34 -9.14 10.98 2.94
N PHE A 35 -8.51 10.05 2.25
CA PHE A 35 -9.01 8.69 2.20
C PHE A 35 -8.02 7.69 2.77
N THR A 36 -8.55 6.72 3.48
CA THR A 36 -7.77 5.61 4.01
C THR A 36 -8.62 4.36 3.89
N VAL A 37 -8.05 3.30 3.35
CA VAL A 37 -8.76 2.05 3.17
C VAL A 37 -7.92 0.91 3.72
N ASN A 38 -8.57 -0.23 3.93
CA ASN A 38 -7.88 -1.42 4.43
C ASN A 38 -7.03 -2.02 3.31
N GLY A 39 -5.73 -2.07 3.53
CA GLY A 39 -4.80 -2.57 2.51
C GLY A 39 -4.86 -4.06 2.31
N LYS A 40 -5.53 -4.78 3.21
CA LYS A 40 -5.68 -6.22 3.07
C LYS A 40 -7.00 -6.60 2.42
N SER A 41 -7.77 -5.61 1.99
CA SER A 41 -9.06 -5.82 1.35
C SER A 41 -8.92 -5.53 -0.14
N LEU A 42 -9.31 -6.49 -0.98
CA LEU A 42 -9.26 -6.28 -2.41
C LEU A 42 -10.14 -5.10 -2.81
N LEU A 43 -11.34 -5.05 -2.26
CA LEU A 43 -12.25 -3.96 -2.59
C LEU A 43 -11.67 -2.62 -2.15
N GLY A 44 -11.10 -2.59 -0.94
CA GLY A 44 -10.48 -1.36 -0.46
C GLY A 44 -9.34 -0.93 -1.35
N ALA A 45 -8.48 -1.87 -1.72
CA ALA A 45 -7.32 -1.53 -2.54
C ALA A 45 -7.72 -1.03 -3.91
N MET A 46 -8.87 -1.45 -4.42
CA MET A 46 -9.33 -0.99 -5.73
C MET A 46 -9.65 0.49 -5.75
N TYR A 47 -9.98 1.06 -4.61
CA TYR A 47 -10.24 2.50 -4.57
C TYR A 47 -9.01 3.31 -4.92
N THR A 48 -7.80 2.74 -4.77
CA THR A 48 -6.58 3.47 -5.06
C THR A 48 -6.46 3.85 -6.53
N PHE A 49 -7.22 3.21 -7.41
CA PHE A 49 -7.18 3.57 -8.83
C PHE A 49 -7.65 5.01 -9.07
N GLU A 50 -8.39 5.57 -8.11
CA GLU A 50 -8.88 6.94 -8.22
C GLU A 50 -7.88 7.96 -7.69
N TRP A 51 -6.78 7.50 -7.09
CA TRP A 51 -5.86 8.39 -6.38
C TRP A 51 -4.62 8.69 -7.21
N GLU A 52 -4.09 9.89 -7.04
CA GLU A 52 -2.83 10.25 -7.67
C GLU A 52 -1.65 9.61 -6.97
N ARG A 53 -1.74 9.48 -5.66
CA ARG A 53 -0.66 8.91 -4.86
C ARG A 53 -1.23 7.88 -3.92
N ILE A 54 -0.44 6.85 -3.69
CA ILE A 54 -0.83 5.80 -2.78
C ILE A 54 0.28 5.64 -1.76
N TYR A 55 -0.08 5.74 -0.50
CA TYR A 55 0.84 5.46 0.60
C TYR A 55 0.36 4.25 1.36
N CYS A 56 1.28 3.33 1.62
CA CYS A 56 0.98 2.15 2.41
C CYS A 56 1.51 2.40 3.82
N GLU A 57 0.62 2.34 4.79
CA GLU A 57 1.00 2.55 6.19
C GLU A 57 0.81 1.26 6.95
N SER A 58 1.82 0.88 7.72
CA SER A 58 1.76 -0.36 8.47
C SER A 58 2.30 -0.15 9.86
N GLU A 59 1.86 -1.01 10.78
CA GLU A 59 2.35 -0.99 12.14
C GLU A 59 3.75 -1.56 12.24
N ASN A 60 4.07 -2.48 11.34
CA ASN A 60 5.36 -3.15 11.35
C ASN A 60 6.13 -2.83 10.09
N GLU A 61 7.44 -3.03 10.16
CA GLU A 61 8.27 -2.83 8.99
C GLU A 61 8.00 -3.97 8.00
N ILE A 62 7.58 -3.63 6.78
CA ILE A 62 7.23 -4.63 5.78
C ILE A 62 7.89 -4.35 4.44
N TYR A 63 8.96 -3.57 4.44
CA TYR A 63 9.62 -3.17 3.19
C TYR A 63 9.90 -4.38 2.29
N HIS A 64 10.45 -5.43 2.87
CA HIS A 64 10.85 -6.59 2.07
C HIS A 64 9.65 -7.32 1.46
N LEU A 65 8.47 -7.14 2.01
CA LEU A 65 7.27 -7.78 1.46
C LEU A 65 6.73 -7.02 0.27
N ILE A 66 6.82 -5.69 0.30
CA ILE A 66 6.17 -4.86 -0.71
C ILE A 66 7.14 -4.09 -1.59
N LYS A 67 8.40 -4.42 -1.54
CA LYS A 67 9.41 -3.63 -2.23
C LYS A 67 9.18 -3.54 -3.73
N ASP A 68 8.53 -4.54 -4.33
CA ASP A 68 8.27 -4.52 -5.77
C ASP A 68 7.25 -3.45 -6.14
N PHE A 69 6.52 -2.93 -5.17
CA PHE A 69 5.52 -1.90 -5.44
C PHE A 69 6.00 -0.51 -5.06
N ILE A 70 7.14 -0.41 -4.39
CA ILE A 70 7.63 0.88 -3.90
C ILE A 70 8.14 1.72 -5.07
N VAL A 71 7.79 3.00 -5.06
CA VAL A 71 8.08 3.90 -6.15
C VAL A 71 9.46 4.50 -6.00
N GLY A 72 10.27 4.34 -7.06
CA GLY A 72 11.56 4.98 -7.14
C GLY A 72 12.46 4.61 -5.98
N ASP A 73 13.16 5.59 -5.46
CA ASP A 73 14.03 5.38 -4.32
C ASP A 73 13.31 5.74 -3.04
N SER A 74 12.02 5.57 -3.04
CA SER A 74 11.21 5.81 -1.88
C SER A 74 11.66 4.94 -0.72
N ILE A 75 11.80 5.55 0.43
CA ILE A 75 12.13 4.81 1.62
C ILE A 75 10.99 5.04 2.59
N PRO A 76 10.96 4.32 3.70
CA PRO A 76 9.91 4.57 4.68
C PRO A 76 9.89 6.05 5.01
N ALA A 77 8.76 6.68 4.73
CA ALA A 77 8.62 8.10 4.90
C ALA A 77 8.67 8.42 6.37
N GLU A 78 9.38 9.44 6.62
CA GLU A 78 9.33 9.92 7.90
C GLU A 78 8.23 10.77 8.03
N ASP A 79 7.61 11.01 7.41
CA ASP A 79 6.62 11.74 7.57
C ASP A 79 6.21 12.22 7.81
#